data_19625de6e0eee3f4dd6c505572700932
#
_entry.id   19625de6e0eee3f4dd6c505572700932
#
_cell.length_a   1.000
_cell.length_b   1.000
_cell.length_c   1.000
_cell.angle_alpha   90.00
_cell.angle_beta   90.00
_cell.angle_gamma   90.00
#
_symmetry.space_group_name_H-M   'P 1'
#
loop_
_entity.id
_entity.type
_entity.pdbx_description
1 polymer ?
#
loop_
_entity_poly.entity_id
_entity_poly.type
_entity_poly.pdbx_seq_one_letter_code
_entity_poly.pdbx_strand_id
1 'polypeptide(L)'
;MKKNYLKLIAVVLMCWTVVEANAQMNHRWTLGLKGGWNWTNIDRSNLGRIDETYSPLGGFDFGLQAKYAITDWLAIRADFSAMTRSYRMDRNLHYLDPVYTKYSNDYLMLPLMADFSFGGKRLRGHALCGGYGAYWVTANTEGKTYWMTDYYVYFDDFKGKREFNSEDQRFTAGAVGGLGLSYAFLSLPKMDMAISLDALYYYDLVSHHKGYAHLSDPRYLNTLSLTLGILCSF
;
A
#
# COMPACT_ATOMS: atom_id res chain seq x y z
N MET A 1 -22.52 24.24 15.05
CA MET A 1 -21.26 23.71 14.51
C MET A 1 -19.99 24.05 15.29
N LYS A 2 -19.85 25.22 15.94
CA LYS A 2 -18.62 25.61 16.69
C LYS A 2 -18.25 24.73 17.90
N LYS A 3 -19.22 24.06 18.56
CA LYS A 3 -18.97 23.26 19.78
C LYS A 3 -18.19 21.94 19.54
N ASN A 4 -18.20 21.39 18.33
CA ASN A 4 -17.54 20.13 18.04
C ASN A 4 -16.04 20.29 17.72
N TYR A 5 -15.64 21.44 17.19
CA TYR A 5 -14.23 21.74 16.93
C TYR A 5 -13.45 21.94 18.24
N LEU A 6 -14.10 22.53 19.27
CA LEU A 6 -13.46 22.70 20.58
C LEU A 6 -13.17 21.35 21.25
N LYS A 7 -14.05 20.36 21.08
CA LYS A 7 -13.82 19.01 21.60
C LYS A 7 -12.72 18.29 20.84
N LEU A 8 -12.63 18.48 19.51
CA LEU A 8 -11.57 17.92 18.69
C LEU A 8 -10.21 18.53 19.06
N ILE A 9 -10.14 19.86 19.23
CA ILE A 9 -8.94 20.58 19.67
C ILE A 9 -8.54 20.15 21.09
N ALA A 10 -9.51 19.95 22.01
CA ALA A 10 -9.24 19.48 23.37
C ALA A 10 -8.71 18.03 23.38
N VAL A 11 -9.22 17.16 22.51
CA VAL A 11 -8.71 15.79 22.34
C VAL A 11 -7.29 15.81 21.76
N VAL A 12 -7.01 16.65 20.77
CA VAL A 12 -5.67 16.81 20.17
C VAL A 12 -4.68 17.40 21.21
N LEU A 13 -5.12 18.38 22.03
CA LEU A 13 -4.31 18.93 23.11
C LEU A 13 -4.12 17.94 24.27
N MET A 14 -5.14 17.14 24.62
CA MET A 14 -4.96 16.04 25.59
C MET A 14 -4.02 14.95 25.08
N CYS A 15 -4.07 14.62 23.80
CA CYS A 15 -3.08 13.72 23.20
C CYS A 15 -1.67 14.32 23.30
N TRP A 16 -1.51 15.63 23.19
CA TRP A 16 -0.21 16.29 23.27
C TRP A 16 0.39 16.32 24.70
N THR A 17 -0.44 16.48 25.73
CA THR A 17 0.04 16.47 27.12
C THR A 17 0.39 15.07 27.64
N VAL A 18 -0.09 13.99 27.03
CA VAL A 18 0.31 12.62 27.35
C VAL A 18 1.68 12.25 26.75
N VAL A 19 2.21 13.05 25.82
CA VAL A 19 3.51 12.83 25.14
C VAL A 19 4.72 13.09 26.05
N GLU A 20 4.57 13.76 27.19
CA GLU A 20 5.68 14.00 28.14
C GLU A 20 6.04 12.81 29.06
N ALA A 21 5.40 11.64 28.91
CA ALA A 21 5.78 10.45 29.65
C ALA A 21 7.02 9.79 29.03
N ASN A 22 8.18 10.32 29.34
CA ASN A 22 9.54 9.72 29.39
C ASN A 22 9.63 8.25 28.92
N ALA A 23 9.57 8.03 27.64
CA ALA A 23 9.99 6.78 27.03
C ALA A 23 11.41 6.97 26.49
N GLN A 24 12.41 6.96 27.37
CA GLN A 24 13.81 6.84 26.96
C GLN A 24 13.94 5.56 26.13
N MET A 25 14.01 5.71 24.80
CA MET A 25 14.45 4.63 23.94
C MET A 25 15.96 4.48 24.13
N ASN A 26 16.35 3.39 24.81
CA ASN A 26 17.76 3.03 24.96
C ASN A 26 18.41 2.66 23.61
N HIS A 27 17.59 2.40 22.56
CA HIS A 27 18.02 1.85 21.29
C HIS A 27 17.57 2.76 20.14
N ARG A 28 18.52 3.16 19.28
CA ARG A 28 18.25 4.06 18.15
C ARG A 28 17.85 3.33 16.88
N TRP A 29 18.37 2.12 16.69
CA TRP A 29 18.08 1.33 15.52
C TRP A 29 17.04 0.26 15.81
N THR A 30 16.10 0.10 14.91
CA THR A 30 15.14 -1.00 14.91
C THR A 30 15.13 -1.63 13.53
N LEU A 31 15.34 -2.93 13.48
CA LEU A 31 15.20 -3.75 12.29
C LEU A 31 14.03 -4.70 12.47
N GLY A 32 13.34 -5.02 11.39
CA GLY A 32 12.19 -5.91 11.44
C GLY A 32 11.90 -6.62 10.13
N LEU A 33 11.14 -7.69 10.29
CA LEU A 33 10.49 -8.40 9.20
C LEU A 33 9.01 -8.09 9.26
N LYS A 34 8.39 -7.84 8.12
CA LYS A 34 6.95 -7.64 8.02
C LYS A 34 6.33 -8.53 6.95
N GLY A 35 5.09 -8.90 7.16
CA GLY A 35 4.30 -9.61 6.17
C GLY A 35 2.82 -9.33 6.36
N GLY A 36 2.07 -9.32 5.29
CA GLY A 36 0.67 -8.98 5.37
C GLY A 36 -0.11 -9.14 4.10
N TRP A 37 -1.28 -8.57 4.13
CA TRP A 37 -2.25 -8.58 3.05
C TRP A 37 -2.56 -7.17 2.59
N ASN A 38 -2.76 -7.00 1.29
CA ASN A 38 -3.18 -5.72 0.74
C ASN A 38 -4.39 -5.86 -0.18
N TRP A 39 -5.08 -4.74 -0.39
CA TRP A 39 -6.16 -4.58 -1.35
C TRP A 39 -5.81 -3.41 -2.25
N THR A 40 -5.77 -3.68 -3.55
CA THR A 40 -5.44 -2.67 -4.54
C THR A 40 -6.63 -2.38 -5.42
N ASN A 41 -6.92 -1.10 -5.62
CA ASN A 41 -7.87 -0.59 -6.59
C ASN A 41 -7.12 0.24 -7.64
N ILE A 42 -7.70 0.36 -8.83
CA ILE A 42 -7.20 1.24 -9.88
C ILE A 42 -8.12 2.44 -10.02
N ASP A 43 -7.52 3.64 -10.00
CA ASP A 43 -8.20 4.87 -10.35
C ASP A 43 -7.86 5.22 -11.80
N ARG A 44 -8.89 5.38 -12.60
CA ARG A 44 -8.80 5.65 -14.02
C ARG A 44 -9.79 6.74 -14.42
N SER A 45 -9.38 7.68 -15.22
CA SER A 45 -10.30 8.67 -15.76
C SER A 45 -11.28 8.00 -16.74
N ASN A 46 -12.57 8.08 -16.43
CA ASN A 46 -13.67 7.41 -17.17
C ASN A 46 -14.00 8.07 -18.52
N LEU A 47 -13.06 8.72 -19.17
CA LEU A 47 -13.27 9.34 -20.47
C LEU A 47 -13.41 8.26 -21.55
N GLY A 48 -14.65 7.80 -21.79
CA GLY A 48 -15.03 7.10 -23.01
C GLY A 48 -15.28 5.58 -22.93
N ARG A 49 -15.33 4.97 -21.73
CA ARG A 49 -15.65 3.54 -21.60
C ARG A 49 -16.78 3.31 -20.59
N ILE A 50 -17.99 3.16 -21.14
CA ILE A 50 -19.23 3.05 -20.35
C ILE A 50 -19.39 1.65 -19.72
N ASP A 51 -18.68 0.63 -20.25
CA ASP A 51 -18.94 -0.79 -19.93
C ASP A 51 -17.86 -1.47 -19.08
N GLU A 52 -16.86 -0.73 -18.56
CA GLU A 52 -15.79 -1.29 -17.74
C GLU A 52 -15.97 -0.93 -16.26
N THR A 53 -15.99 -1.96 -15.40
CA THR A 53 -16.03 -1.81 -13.95
C THR A 53 -14.76 -2.39 -13.34
N TYR A 54 -14.14 -1.67 -12.40
CA TYR A 54 -12.95 -2.10 -11.71
C TYR A 54 -13.30 -2.47 -10.27
N SER A 55 -12.75 -3.60 -9.82
CA SER A 55 -12.93 -4.11 -8.46
C SER A 55 -11.59 -4.37 -7.81
N PRO A 56 -11.41 -4.00 -6.52
CA PRO A 56 -10.17 -4.28 -5.81
C PRO A 56 -10.00 -5.79 -5.60
N LEU A 57 -8.76 -6.25 -5.72
CA LEU A 57 -8.38 -7.61 -5.36
C LEU A 57 -7.30 -7.58 -4.27
N GLY A 58 -7.22 -8.70 -3.54
CA GLY A 58 -6.21 -8.92 -2.53
C GLY A 58 -4.85 -9.30 -3.13
N GLY A 59 -3.79 -8.96 -2.42
CA GLY A 59 -2.42 -9.35 -2.70
C GLY A 59 -1.63 -9.49 -1.41
N PHE A 60 -0.34 -9.83 -1.52
CA PHE A 60 0.57 -10.00 -0.39
C PHE A 60 1.61 -8.88 -0.34
N ASP A 61 2.09 -8.59 0.87
CA ASP A 61 3.17 -7.64 1.15
C ASP A 61 4.15 -8.31 2.11
N PHE A 62 5.40 -8.52 1.68
CA PHE A 62 6.47 -9.08 2.50
C PHE A 62 7.70 -8.20 2.39
N GLY A 63 8.34 -7.93 3.52
CA GLY A 63 9.51 -7.07 3.47
C GLY A 63 10.29 -6.95 4.75
N LEU A 64 11.32 -6.12 4.62
CA LEU A 64 12.20 -5.69 5.69
C LEU A 64 11.79 -4.27 6.11
N GLN A 65 11.97 -3.97 7.37
CA GLN A 65 11.77 -2.65 7.94
C GLN A 65 13.04 -2.21 8.67
N ALA A 66 13.47 -1.00 8.42
CA ALA A 66 14.53 -0.34 9.16
C ALA A 66 14.02 1.00 9.68
N LYS A 67 14.24 1.28 10.96
CA LYS A 67 13.82 2.52 11.61
C LYS A 67 14.97 3.08 12.43
N TYR A 68 15.17 4.38 12.31
CA TYR A 68 16.15 5.14 13.10
C TYR A 68 15.45 6.21 13.92
N ALA A 69 15.51 6.10 15.24
CA ALA A 69 14.94 7.06 16.16
C ALA A 69 15.80 8.33 16.23
N ILE A 70 15.23 9.47 15.85
CA ILE A 70 15.85 10.78 15.98
C ILE A 70 15.60 11.32 17.38
N THR A 71 14.34 11.19 17.82
CA THR A 71 13.86 11.55 19.16
C THR A 71 12.98 10.43 19.70
N ASP A 72 12.48 10.55 20.92
CA ASP A 72 11.58 9.58 21.53
C ASP A 72 10.23 9.46 20.80
N TRP A 73 9.82 10.50 20.08
CA TRP A 73 8.55 10.58 19.37
C TRP A 73 8.68 10.61 17.85
N LEU A 74 9.89 10.84 17.31
CA LEU A 74 10.14 10.96 15.88
C LEU A 74 11.24 10.00 15.44
N ALA A 75 10.96 9.23 14.41
CA ALA A 75 11.93 8.38 13.74
C ALA A 75 11.80 8.49 12.21
N ILE A 76 12.84 8.11 11.49
CA ILE A 76 12.81 7.84 10.06
C ILE A 76 12.69 6.34 9.90
N ARG A 77 11.72 5.93 9.07
CA ARG A 77 11.47 4.53 8.72
C ARG A 77 11.65 4.33 7.21
N ALA A 78 12.44 3.35 6.85
CA ALA A 78 12.60 2.87 5.48
C ALA A 78 12.20 1.39 5.44
N ASP A 79 11.32 1.04 4.51
CA ASP A 79 10.95 -0.35 4.27
C ASP A 79 11.47 -0.78 2.91
N PHE A 80 11.73 -2.07 2.74
CA PHE A 80 11.96 -2.70 1.45
C PHE A 80 11.06 -3.91 1.35
N SER A 81 10.13 -3.92 0.42
CA SER A 81 9.13 -5.00 0.33
C SER A 81 8.85 -5.43 -1.10
N ALA A 82 8.48 -6.71 -1.22
CA ALA A 82 7.86 -7.29 -2.39
C ALA A 82 6.34 -7.28 -2.17
N MET A 83 5.62 -6.57 -3.03
CA MET A 83 4.17 -6.38 -2.93
C MET A 83 3.48 -6.80 -4.21
N THR A 84 2.49 -7.68 -4.10
CA THR A 84 1.60 -8.02 -5.21
C THR A 84 0.39 -7.11 -5.18
N ARG A 85 0.21 -6.29 -6.22
CA ARG A 85 -0.93 -5.39 -6.41
C ARG A 85 -1.87 -5.98 -7.45
N SER A 86 -3.08 -6.33 -7.04
CA SER A 86 -4.05 -7.00 -7.90
C SER A 86 -5.35 -6.21 -8.00
N TYR A 87 -5.95 -6.22 -9.18
CA TYR A 87 -7.28 -5.67 -9.43
C TYR A 87 -7.98 -6.46 -10.54
N ARG A 88 -9.30 -6.37 -10.57
CA ARG A 88 -10.13 -7.02 -11.57
C ARG A 88 -10.84 -5.98 -12.41
N MET A 89 -10.88 -6.20 -13.71
CA MET A 89 -11.66 -5.46 -14.68
C MET A 89 -12.78 -6.37 -15.20
N ASP A 90 -14.01 -5.95 -14.99
CA ASP A 90 -15.20 -6.58 -15.55
C ASP A 90 -15.69 -5.72 -16.71
N ARG A 91 -15.99 -6.36 -17.85
CA ARG A 91 -16.57 -5.69 -19.02
C ARG A 91 -17.95 -6.28 -19.28
N ASN A 92 -18.98 -5.46 -19.15
CA ASN A 92 -20.35 -5.81 -19.42
C ASN A 92 -20.65 -5.52 -20.89
N LEU A 93 -20.89 -6.57 -21.64
CA LEU A 93 -21.34 -6.48 -23.02
C LEU A 93 -22.83 -6.78 -23.02
N HIS A 94 -23.64 -5.78 -23.39
CA HIS A 94 -25.11 -5.78 -23.24
C HIS A 94 -25.84 -7.04 -23.77
N TYR A 95 -25.20 -7.84 -24.60
CA TYR A 95 -25.80 -9.03 -25.24
C TYR A 95 -24.98 -10.32 -25.05
N LEU A 96 -23.90 -10.26 -24.26
CA LEU A 96 -23.00 -11.40 -24.04
C LEU A 96 -22.73 -11.59 -22.56
N ASP A 97 -22.34 -12.80 -22.17
CA ASP A 97 -21.87 -13.07 -20.82
C ASP A 97 -20.72 -12.12 -20.46
N PRO A 98 -20.69 -11.61 -19.21
CA PRO A 98 -19.64 -10.71 -18.79
C PRO A 98 -18.26 -11.36 -18.87
N VAL A 99 -17.33 -10.69 -19.51
CA VAL A 99 -15.92 -11.08 -19.51
C VAL A 99 -15.16 -10.34 -18.43
N TYR A 100 -14.15 -10.99 -17.88
CA TYR A 100 -13.34 -10.38 -16.83
C TYR A 100 -11.86 -10.62 -17.07
N THR A 101 -11.05 -9.70 -16.57
CA THR A 101 -9.58 -9.83 -16.52
C THR A 101 -9.08 -9.45 -15.14
N LYS A 102 -8.37 -10.37 -14.51
CA LYS A 102 -7.62 -10.12 -13.28
C LYS A 102 -6.19 -9.76 -13.65
N TYR A 103 -5.71 -8.68 -13.07
CA TYR A 103 -4.33 -8.23 -13.18
C TYR A 103 -3.65 -8.45 -11.84
N SER A 104 -2.51 -9.13 -11.85
CA SER A 104 -1.68 -9.39 -10.67
C SER A 104 -0.27 -8.91 -10.97
N ASN A 105 0.13 -7.82 -10.36
CA ASN A 105 1.37 -7.12 -10.66
C ASN A 105 2.28 -7.15 -9.44
N ASP A 106 3.50 -7.66 -9.61
CA ASP A 106 4.48 -7.74 -8.53
C ASP A 106 5.43 -6.55 -8.60
N TYR A 107 5.59 -5.87 -7.48
CA TYR A 107 6.42 -4.69 -7.30
C TYR A 107 7.47 -4.90 -6.22
N LEU A 108 8.66 -4.33 -6.44
CA LEU A 108 9.59 -4.01 -5.38
C LEU A 108 9.32 -2.59 -4.91
N MET A 109 9.03 -2.42 -3.63
CA MET A 109 8.64 -1.16 -3.01
C MET A 109 9.72 -0.67 -2.06
N LEU A 110 9.97 0.63 -2.09
CA LEU A 110 10.89 1.32 -1.18
C LEU A 110 10.20 2.56 -0.58
N PRO A 111 9.32 2.41 0.42
CA PRO A 111 8.77 3.54 1.16
C PRO A 111 9.80 4.13 2.12
N LEU A 112 9.84 5.47 2.18
CA LEU A 112 10.57 6.26 3.15
C LEU A 112 9.60 7.17 3.88
N MET A 113 9.50 7.02 5.21
CA MET A 113 8.45 7.62 6.03
C MET A 113 9.02 8.29 7.29
N ALA A 114 8.39 9.38 7.70
CA ALA A 114 8.45 9.87 9.06
C ALA A 114 7.50 9.03 9.92
N ASP A 115 7.99 8.57 11.07
CA ASP A 115 7.25 7.77 12.05
C ASP A 115 7.11 8.60 13.34
N PHE A 116 5.90 9.00 13.63
CA PHE A 116 5.52 9.73 14.84
C PHE A 116 4.98 8.74 15.86
N SER A 117 5.78 8.45 16.87
CA SER A 117 5.46 7.47 17.92
C SER A 117 4.85 8.14 19.13
N PHE A 118 3.80 7.57 19.70
CA PHE A 118 3.15 8.03 20.90
C PHE A 118 2.71 6.85 21.78
N GLY A 119 2.58 7.05 23.07
CA GLY A 119 2.15 6.01 24.02
C GLY A 119 3.21 5.64 25.06
N GLY A 120 3.04 4.46 25.67
CA GLY A 120 3.86 3.97 26.76
C GLY A 120 5.06 3.13 26.33
N LYS A 121 5.78 2.58 27.31
CA LYS A 121 6.97 1.73 27.06
C LYS A 121 6.62 0.40 26.39
N ARG A 122 5.47 -0.20 26.71
CA ARG A 122 5.06 -1.52 26.17
C ARG A 122 4.19 -1.40 24.93
N LEU A 123 3.23 -0.46 24.94
CA LEU A 123 2.31 -0.25 23.82
C LEU A 123 2.55 1.15 23.25
N ARG A 124 2.86 1.22 21.96
CA ARG A 124 3.09 2.48 21.23
C ARG A 124 2.22 2.52 19.99
N GLY A 125 1.58 3.67 19.78
CA GLY A 125 0.94 4.01 18.53
C GLY A 125 1.93 4.70 17.59
N HIS A 126 1.74 4.55 16.29
CA HIS A 126 2.54 5.18 15.24
C HIS A 126 1.63 5.88 14.24
N ALA A 127 1.99 7.10 13.86
CA ALA A 127 1.44 7.76 12.69
C ALA A 127 2.57 7.90 11.65
N LEU A 128 2.32 7.43 10.44
CA LEU A 128 3.32 7.27 9.39
C LEU A 128 2.93 8.14 8.20
N CYS A 129 3.87 8.91 7.67
CA CYS A 129 3.67 9.63 6.41
C CYS A 129 4.99 9.78 5.66
N GLY A 130 4.91 9.72 4.33
CA GLY A 130 6.10 9.83 3.49
C GLY A 130 5.83 9.60 2.02
N GLY A 131 6.87 9.23 1.30
CA GLY A 131 6.83 8.88 -0.10
C GLY A 131 7.38 7.48 -0.35
N TYR A 132 7.15 6.95 -1.52
CA TYR A 132 7.73 5.69 -1.95
C TYR A 132 8.11 5.71 -3.42
N GLY A 133 9.11 4.90 -3.75
CA GLY A 133 9.41 4.46 -5.10
C GLY A 133 9.08 2.99 -5.26
N ALA A 134 8.63 2.58 -6.43
CA ALA A 134 8.34 1.19 -6.71
C ALA A 134 8.78 0.81 -8.13
N TYR A 135 9.21 -0.44 -8.27
CA TYR A 135 9.61 -1.00 -9.55
C TYR A 135 8.73 -2.20 -9.89
N TRP A 136 8.06 -2.14 -11.03
CA TRP A 136 7.19 -3.20 -11.52
C TRP A 136 8.03 -4.34 -12.14
N VAL A 137 8.04 -5.49 -11.46
CA VAL A 137 8.88 -6.64 -11.82
C VAL A 137 8.16 -7.59 -12.76
N THR A 138 6.91 -7.95 -12.43
CA THR A 138 6.15 -8.98 -13.15
C THR A 138 4.70 -8.54 -13.32
N ALA A 139 4.13 -8.85 -14.46
CA ALA A 139 2.70 -8.68 -14.75
C ALA A 139 2.11 -10.04 -15.14
N ASN A 140 1.10 -10.47 -14.38
CA ASN A 140 0.33 -11.67 -14.68
C ASN A 140 -1.11 -11.28 -14.96
N THR A 141 -1.70 -11.93 -15.97
CA THR A 141 -3.10 -11.73 -16.34
C THR A 141 -3.81 -13.08 -16.39
N GLU A 142 -5.03 -13.10 -15.86
CA GLU A 142 -5.91 -14.26 -15.86
C GLU A 142 -7.32 -13.77 -16.10
N GLY A 143 -8.07 -14.44 -16.96
CA GLY A 143 -9.44 -14.02 -17.22
C GLY A 143 -10.17 -14.83 -18.25
N LYS A 144 -11.35 -14.31 -18.61
CA LYS A 144 -12.21 -14.89 -19.64
C LYS A 144 -12.34 -13.86 -20.76
N THR A 145 -12.06 -14.29 -21.97
CA THR A 145 -12.23 -13.49 -23.18
C THR A 145 -13.26 -14.14 -24.09
N TYR A 146 -13.72 -13.41 -25.12
CA TYR A 146 -14.58 -13.96 -26.14
C TYR A 146 -14.02 -13.65 -27.52
N TRP A 147 -14.36 -14.49 -28.47
CA TRP A 147 -14.17 -14.22 -29.89
C TRP A 147 -15.42 -14.66 -30.65
N MET A 148 -15.73 -13.93 -31.72
CA MET A 148 -16.95 -14.12 -32.52
C MET A 148 -16.57 -14.61 -33.90
N THR A 149 -17.37 -15.57 -34.38
CA THR A 149 -17.49 -15.90 -35.78
C THR A 149 -18.84 -15.41 -36.30
N ASP A 150 -19.12 -15.47 -37.60
CA ASP A 150 -20.37 -15.00 -38.18
C ASP A 150 -21.64 -15.64 -37.59
N TYR A 151 -21.51 -16.80 -36.92
CA TYR A 151 -22.65 -17.56 -36.37
C TYR A 151 -22.55 -17.89 -34.88
N TYR A 152 -21.37 -17.80 -34.25
CA TYR A 152 -21.17 -18.29 -32.90
C TYR A 152 -20.26 -17.35 -32.08
N VAL A 153 -20.54 -17.28 -30.78
CA VAL A 153 -19.69 -16.64 -29.78
C VAL A 153 -19.01 -17.72 -28.95
N TYR A 154 -17.72 -17.67 -28.86
CA TYR A 154 -16.92 -18.60 -28.09
C TYR A 154 -16.28 -17.85 -26.92
N PHE A 155 -16.27 -18.49 -25.75
CA PHE A 155 -15.59 -17.99 -24.55
C PHE A 155 -14.37 -18.87 -24.28
N ASP A 156 -13.26 -18.23 -23.99
CA ASP A 156 -12.01 -18.92 -23.69
C ASP A 156 -11.36 -18.31 -22.44
N ASP A 157 -10.85 -19.20 -21.58
CA ASP A 157 -10.13 -18.81 -20.38
C ASP A 157 -8.66 -18.65 -20.73
N PHE A 158 -8.06 -17.53 -20.31
CA PHE A 158 -6.64 -17.30 -20.52
C PHE A 158 -5.93 -17.05 -19.19
N LYS A 159 -4.69 -17.50 -19.10
CA LYS A 159 -3.77 -17.25 -18.01
C LYS A 159 -2.36 -17.18 -18.54
N GLY A 160 -1.67 -16.10 -18.22
CA GLY A 160 -0.31 -15.95 -18.70
C GLY A 160 0.43 -14.77 -18.08
N LYS A 161 1.73 -14.79 -18.29
CA LYS A 161 2.59 -13.64 -17.98
C LYS A 161 2.44 -12.64 -19.13
N ARG A 162 2.13 -11.39 -18.77
CA ARG A 162 2.11 -10.28 -19.72
C ARG A 162 3.52 -9.79 -19.95
N GLU A 163 3.92 -9.64 -21.22
CA GLU A 163 5.15 -8.95 -21.59
C GLU A 163 4.97 -7.43 -21.47
N PHE A 164 6.04 -6.77 -21.04
CA PHE A 164 6.06 -5.32 -20.93
C PHE A 164 6.25 -4.69 -22.31
N ASN A 165 5.44 -3.68 -22.59
CA ASN A 165 5.55 -2.86 -23.79
C ASN A 165 6.36 -1.59 -23.52
N SER A 166 6.78 -0.89 -24.58
CA SER A 166 7.49 0.40 -24.48
C SER A 166 6.65 1.50 -23.79
N GLU A 167 5.34 1.32 -23.75
CA GLU A 167 4.36 2.22 -23.12
C GLU A 167 4.18 1.97 -21.63
N ASP A 168 4.61 0.81 -21.12
CA ASP A 168 4.51 0.48 -19.71
C ASP A 168 5.56 1.28 -18.90
N GLN A 169 5.07 2.02 -17.92
CA GLN A 169 5.91 2.73 -16.95
C GLN A 169 6.25 1.79 -15.80
N ARG A 170 7.45 1.20 -15.86
CA ARG A 170 7.89 0.23 -14.85
C ARG A 170 8.28 0.86 -13.52
N PHE A 171 8.70 2.13 -13.54
CA PHE A 171 9.00 2.87 -12.31
C PHE A 171 7.81 3.74 -11.94
N THR A 172 7.33 3.60 -10.72
CA THR A 172 6.27 4.43 -10.15
C THR A 172 6.72 5.03 -8.82
N ALA A 173 6.12 6.13 -8.46
CA ALA A 173 6.34 6.81 -7.20
C ALA A 173 5.02 7.38 -6.68
N GLY A 174 4.94 7.54 -5.37
CA GLY A 174 3.72 8.03 -4.76
C GLY A 174 3.89 8.47 -3.32
N ALA A 175 2.76 8.79 -2.70
CA ALA A 175 2.66 9.10 -1.30
C ALA A 175 2.22 7.87 -0.51
N VAL A 176 2.68 7.77 0.74
CA VAL A 176 2.28 6.73 1.68
C VAL A 176 1.96 7.36 3.02
N GLY A 177 0.90 6.89 3.66
CA GLY A 177 0.53 7.30 5.00
C GLY A 177 -0.23 6.21 5.71
N GLY A 178 -0.21 6.24 7.04
CA GLY A 178 -0.91 5.23 7.79
C GLY A 178 -0.76 5.33 9.28
N LEU A 179 -1.28 4.31 9.95
CA LEU A 179 -1.25 4.17 11.40
C LEU A 179 -0.74 2.78 11.75
N GLY A 180 -0.09 2.67 12.90
CA GLY A 180 0.39 1.41 13.40
C GLY A 180 0.33 1.33 14.92
N LEU A 181 0.47 0.12 15.42
CA LEU A 181 0.60 -0.21 16.83
C LEU A 181 1.79 -1.14 16.99
N SER A 182 2.59 -0.94 18.02
CA SER A 182 3.64 -1.89 18.40
C SER A 182 3.53 -2.24 19.87
N TYR A 183 3.79 -3.52 20.16
CA TYR A 183 3.79 -4.05 21.52
C TYR A 183 5.13 -4.72 21.82
N ALA A 184 5.88 -4.17 22.77
CA ALA A 184 7.13 -4.73 23.27
C ALA A 184 6.82 -5.89 24.21
N PHE A 185 7.16 -7.11 23.79
CA PHE A 185 6.93 -8.33 24.58
C PHE A 185 8.17 -8.81 25.32
N LEU A 186 9.36 -8.43 24.85
CA LEU A 186 10.63 -8.78 25.49
C LEU A 186 11.55 -7.56 25.51
N SER A 187 12.02 -7.20 26.68
CA SER A 187 13.00 -6.11 26.88
C SER A 187 14.21 -6.67 27.61
N LEU A 188 15.33 -6.68 26.93
CA LEU A 188 16.64 -7.06 27.44
C LEU A 188 17.54 -5.82 27.52
N PRO A 189 18.60 -5.81 28.34
CA PRO A 189 19.46 -4.63 28.48
C PRO A 189 20.10 -4.11 27.18
N LYS A 190 20.22 -4.95 26.16
CA LYS A 190 20.84 -4.60 24.88
C LYS A 190 19.90 -4.72 23.68
N MET A 191 18.67 -5.19 23.86
CA MET A 191 17.79 -5.48 22.75
C MET A 191 16.34 -5.53 23.24
N ASP A 192 15.46 -4.83 22.53
CA ASP A 192 14.01 -4.93 22.71
C ASP A 192 13.36 -5.62 21.53
N MET A 193 12.45 -6.56 21.79
CA MET A 193 11.65 -7.19 20.76
C MET A 193 10.19 -6.77 20.87
N ALA A 194 9.61 -6.41 19.73
CA ALA A 194 8.23 -5.98 19.63
C ALA A 194 7.52 -6.64 18.44
N ILE A 195 6.20 -6.74 18.55
CA ILE A 195 5.32 -7.07 17.44
C ILE A 195 4.68 -5.75 16.99
N SER A 196 4.61 -5.51 15.68
CA SER A 196 3.90 -4.37 15.10
C SER A 196 2.72 -4.80 14.24
N LEU A 197 1.70 -3.98 14.21
CA LEU A 197 0.57 -4.07 13.29
C LEU A 197 0.44 -2.71 12.62
N ASP A 198 0.61 -2.66 11.31
CA ASP A 198 0.59 -1.42 10.52
C ASP A 198 -0.52 -1.49 9.46
N ALA A 199 -1.26 -0.39 9.32
CA ALA A 199 -2.21 -0.13 8.26
C ALA A 199 -1.68 1.03 7.41
N LEU A 200 -1.23 0.75 6.19
CA LEU A 200 -0.61 1.72 5.28
C LEU A 200 -1.46 1.89 4.03
N TYR A 201 -1.66 3.14 3.62
CA TYR A 201 -2.31 3.49 2.38
C TYR A 201 -1.30 4.11 1.42
N TYR A 202 -1.17 3.49 0.24
CA TYR A 202 -0.30 3.91 -0.84
C TYR A 202 -1.12 4.58 -1.93
N TYR A 203 -0.72 5.76 -2.36
CA TYR A 203 -1.34 6.53 -3.44
C TYR A 203 -0.30 6.83 -4.51
N ASP A 204 -0.48 6.27 -5.72
CA ASP A 204 0.42 6.50 -6.85
C ASP A 204 0.26 7.94 -7.38
N LEU A 205 1.38 8.63 -7.58
CA LEU A 205 1.45 9.94 -8.22
C LEU A 205 1.95 9.85 -9.66
N VAL A 206 2.57 8.74 -10.02
CA VAL A 206 3.08 8.47 -11.36
C VAL A 206 2.19 7.42 -12.02
N SER A 207 1.67 7.73 -13.22
CA SER A 207 0.84 6.81 -14.00
C SER A 207 1.63 5.58 -14.45
N HIS A 208 1.01 4.40 -14.42
CA HIS A 208 1.58 3.14 -14.91
C HIS A 208 1.64 3.05 -16.43
N HIS A 209 1.02 3.99 -17.13
CA HIS A 209 0.99 4.01 -18.59
C HIS A 209 1.51 5.34 -19.10
N LYS A 210 2.48 5.28 -20.01
CA LYS A 210 2.93 6.44 -20.76
C LYS A 210 1.84 6.74 -21.78
N GLY A 211 1.05 7.79 -21.56
CA GLY A 211 -0.02 8.14 -22.48
C GLY A 211 0.49 8.44 -23.89
N TYR A 212 -0.28 8.08 -24.90
CA TYR A 212 -0.10 8.61 -26.24
C TYR A 212 -0.32 10.14 -26.23
N ALA A 213 0.39 10.87 -27.06
CA ALA A 213 0.41 12.33 -27.09
C ALA A 213 -0.96 13.01 -27.23
N HIS A 214 -2.02 12.26 -27.57
CA HIS A 214 -3.38 12.75 -27.79
C HIS A 214 -4.49 12.04 -27.01
N LEU A 215 -4.18 10.96 -26.28
CA LEU A 215 -5.15 10.18 -25.47
C LEU A 215 -4.45 9.77 -24.17
N SER A 216 -4.36 10.68 -23.22
CA SER A 216 -3.88 10.32 -21.90
C SER A 216 -4.97 9.55 -21.15
N ASP A 217 -4.71 8.28 -20.87
CA ASP A 217 -5.51 7.44 -19.99
C ASP A 217 -4.68 7.14 -18.73
N PRO A 218 -4.58 8.13 -17.81
CA PRO A 218 -3.75 7.97 -16.63
C PRO A 218 -4.35 6.89 -15.73
N ARG A 219 -3.49 5.98 -15.26
CA ARG A 219 -3.86 4.86 -14.40
C ARG A 219 -3.04 4.93 -13.12
N TYR A 220 -3.71 5.11 -12.01
CA TYR A 220 -3.11 5.18 -10.69
C TYR A 220 -3.60 4.02 -9.83
N LEU A 221 -2.70 3.38 -9.11
CA LEU A 221 -3.07 2.32 -8.17
C LEU A 221 -3.12 2.90 -6.77
N ASN A 222 -4.21 2.57 -6.08
CA ASN A 222 -4.42 2.87 -4.67
C ASN A 222 -4.41 1.57 -3.89
N THR A 223 -3.57 1.46 -2.87
CA THR A 223 -3.40 0.20 -2.14
C THR A 223 -3.50 0.43 -0.65
N LEU A 224 -4.39 -0.30 0.01
CA LEU A 224 -4.43 -0.44 1.46
C LEU A 224 -3.68 -1.71 1.85
N SER A 225 -2.65 -1.61 2.69
CA SER A 225 -1.87 -2.74 3.18
C SER A 225 -2.02 -2.86 4.69
N LEU A 226 -2.28 -4.08 5.18
CA LEU A 226 -2.26 -4.45 6.59
C LEU A 226 -1.11 -5.43 6.80
N THR A 227 -0.13 -5.04 7.62
CA THR A 227 1.06 -5.86 7.85
C THR A 227 1.29 -6.11 9.34
N LEU A 228 1.71 -7.32 9.65
CA LEU A 228 2.27 -7.73 10.92
C LEU A 228 3.79 -7.76 10.81
N GLY A 229 4.49 -7.25 11.83
CA GLY A 229 5.94 -7.24 11.87
C GLY A 229 6.49 -7.75 13.19
N ILE A 230 7.71 -8.30 13.14
CA ILE A 230 8.53 -8.58 14.30
C ILE A 230 9.70 -7.62 14.22
N LEU A 231 9.88 -6.84 15.28
CA LEU A 231 10.86 -5.76 15.38
C LEU A 231 11.89 -6.10 16.44
N CYS A 232 13.13 -5.77 16.17
CA CYS A 232 14.26 -5.87 17.08
C CYS A 232 14.94 -4.50 17.15
N SER A 233 14.98 -3.88 18.32
CA SER A 233 15.62 -2.57 18.59
C SER A 233 16.90 -2.77 19.36
N PHE A 234 17.99 -2.04 18.96
CA PHE A 234 19.33 -2.13 19.55
C PHE A 234 20.10 -0.81 19.44
#